data_6102834b8854acca75c7f638340c1528
#
_entry.id   6102834b8854acca75c7f638340c1528
#
_cell.length_a   1.000
_cell.length_b   1.000
_cell.length_c   1.000
_cell.angle_alpha   90.00
_cell.angle_beta   90.00
_cell.angle_gamma   90.00
#
_symmetry.space_group_name_H-M   'P 1'
#
loop_
_entity.id
_entity.type
_entity.pdbx_description
1 polymer ?
#
loop_
_entity_poly.entity_id
_entity_poly.type
_entity_poly.pdbx_seq_one_letter_code
_entity_poly.pdbx_strand_id
1 'polypeptide(L)'
;KLVEAKPKWKSMDYGVIEKFAGRDLAASLYWNGAAFRARLKNPDVRYGYPREGYSLWADAVVLLKDAKNVEEAKTFMNFIMAPENAGLISAFARYANSIVGSEKYMPEDMATAPEVVVPAEFIGAGKFYPTCSPEVQKIYTAIWTELQK
;
A
#
# COMPACT_ATOMS: atom_id res chain seq x y z
N LYS A 1 3.32 -3.37 -24.69
CA LYS A 1 2.04 -2.76 -24.23
C LYS A 1 2.26 -1.66 -23.17
N LEU A 2 2.97 -1.90 -22.04
CA LEU A 2 3.20 -0.85 -21.03
C LEU A 2 4.00 0.34 -21.60
N VAL A 3 5.12 0.06 -22.27
CA VAL A 3 5.97 1.08 -22.91
C VAL A 3 5.18 1.86 -23.98
N GLU A 4 4.36 1.19 -24.78
CA GLU A 4 3.48 1.81 -25.77
C GLU A 4 2.39 2.70 -25.15
N ALA A 5 1.96 2.37 -23.93
CA ALA A 5 0.96 3.15 -23.20
C ALA A 5 1.55 4.37 -22.48
N LYS A 6 2.87 4.40 -22.21
CA LYS A 6 3.55 5.47 -21.47
C LYS A 6 3.20 6.89 -21.95
N PRO A 7 3.15 7.20 -23.28
CA PRO A 7 2.80 8.55 -23.74
C PRO A 7 1.40 9.03 -23.33
N LYS A 8 0.54 8.12 -22.88
CA LYS A 8 -0.82 8.43 -22.39
C LYS A 8 -0.88 8.73 -20.90
N TRP A 9 0.22 8.52 -20.17
CA TRP A 9 0.28 8.75 -18.73
C TRP A 9 0.80 10.15 -18.43
N LYS A 10 0.20 10.80 -17.45
CA LYS A 10 0.64 12.13 -17.02
C LYS A 10 1.96 12.04 -16.25
N SER A 11 2.09 11.04 -15.40
CA SER A 11 3.31 10.83 -14.60
C SER A 11 3.38 9.41 -14.04
N MET A 12 4.61 9.00 -13.67
CA MET A 12 4.94 7.77 -12.96
C MET A 12 5.78 8.14 -11.74
N ASP A 13 5.15 8.67 -10.71
CA ASP A 13 5.82 9.13 -9.49
C ASP A 13 4.97 8.90 -8.23
N TYR A 14 5.53 9.22 -7.07
CA TYR A 14 4.89 9.05 -5.76
C TYR A 14 4.06 10.26 -5.28
N GLY A 15 4.05 11.38 -5.97
CA GLY A 15 3.32 12.61 -5.58
C GLY A 15 1.81 12.58 -5.82
N VAL A 16 1.19 11.41 -5.75
CA VAL A 16 -0.22 11.19 -6.17
C VAL A 16 -1.20 11.82 -5.19
N ILE A 17 -0.92 11.84 -3.89
CA ILE A 17 -1.82 12.39 -2.87
C ILE A 17 -2.07 13.89 -3.12
N GLU A 18 -1.00 14.65 -3.33
CA GLU A 18 -1.04 16.09 -3.58
C GLU A 18 -1.71 16.39 -4.93
N LYS A 19 -1.42 15.59 -5.95
CA LYS A 19 -2.02 15.73 -7.28
C LYS A 19 -3.53 15.47 -7.28
N PHE A 20 -4.02 14.50 -6.50
CA PHE A 20 -5.45 14.30 -6.31
C PHE A 20 -6.08 15.40 -5.45
N ALA A 21 -5.39 15.86 -4.42
CA ALA A 21 -5.85 17.00 -3.60
C ALA A 21 -6.00 18.26 -4.45
N GLY A 22 -5.06 18.51 -5.35
CA GLY A 22 -5.06 19.62 -6.31
C GLY A 22 -5.95 19.42 -7.55
N ARG A 23 -6.61 18.25 -7.69
CA ARG A 23 -7.43 17.88 -8.88
C ARG A 23 -6.64 17.78 -10.19
N ASP A 24 -5.34 17.53 -10.10
CA ASP A 24 -4.44 17.40 -11.27
C ASP A 24 -4.53 16.04 -11.97
N LEU A 25 -5.10 15.03 -11.31
CA LEU A 25 -5.26 13.67 -11.81
C LEU A 25 -6.73 13.25 -11.80
N ALA A 26 -7.15 12.59 -12.89
CA ALA A 26 -8.46 11.97 -13.00
C ALA A 26 -8.47 10.53 -12.45
N ALA A 27 -7.38 9.79 -12.64
CA ALA A 27 -7.22 8.41 -12.17
C ALA A 27 -5.75 8.06 -11.93
N SER A 28 -5.48 7.11 -11.05
CA SER A 28 -4.15 6.56 -10.79
C SER A 28 -4.26 5.14 -10.27
N LEU A 29 -3.26 4.30 -10.59
CA LEU A 29 -3.00 3.06 -9.88
C LEU A 29 -2.07 3.39 -8.71
N TYR A 30 -2.53 3.16 -7.48
CA TYR A 30 -1.75 3.56 -6.31
C TYR A 30 -2.07 2.70 -5.08
N TRP A 31 -1.32 2.90 -4.00
CA TRP A 31 -1.48 2.21 -2.73
C TRP A 31 -2.79 2.60 -2.04
N ASN A 32 -3.49 1.63 -1.47
CA ASN A 32 -4.78 1.81 -0.81
C ASN A 32 -4.74 2.86 0.33
N GLY A 33 -3.77 2.81 1.24
CA GLY A 33 -3.66 3.80 2.30
C GLY A 33 -3.33 5.21 1.79
N ALA A 34 -2.57 5.32 0.68
CA ALA A 34 -2.35 6.61 0.03
C ALA A 34 -3.63 7.14 -0.65
N ALA A 35 -4.44 6.26 -1.24
CA ALA A 35 -5.75 6.61 -1.78
C ALA A 35 -6.68 7.14 -0.67
N PHE A 36 -6.67 6.51 0.51
CA PHE A 36 -7.41 7.00 1.66
C PHE A 36 -6.94 8.40 2.08
N ARG A 37 -5.62 8.62 2.23
CA ARG A 37 -5.09 9.95 2.55
C ARG A 37 -5.41 11.00 1.51
N ALA A 38 -5.45 10.63 0.22
CA ALA A 38 -5.90 11.52 -0.85
C ALA A 38 -7.39 11.88 -0.68
N ARG A 39 -8.25 10.89 -0.35
CA ARG A 39 -9.68 11.12 -0.10
C ARG A 39 -9.93 12.00 1.12
N LEU A 40 -9.10 11.93 2.16
CA LEU A 40 -9.20 12.85 3.30
C LEU A 40 -8.92 14.32 2.91
N LYS A 41 -8.07 14.54 1.90
CA LYS A 41 -7.79 15.88 1.35
C LYS A 41 -8.79 16.33 0.29
N ASN A 42 -9.32 15.39 -0.48
CA ASN A 42 -10.30 15.65 -1.53
C ASN A 42 -11.42 14.58 -1.48
N PRO A 43 -12.60 14.92 -0.89
CA PRO A 43 -13.71 13.97 -0.72
C PRO A 43 -14.29 13.41 -2.02
N ASP A 44 -13.96 13.98 -3.17
CA ASP A 44 -14.39 13.48 -4.48
C ASP A 44 -13.59 12.24 -4.94
N VAL A 45 -12.44 11.97 -4.33
CA VAL A 45 -11.64 10.78 -4.63
C VAL A 45 -12.42 9.52 -4.26
N ARG A 46 -12.40 8.53 -5.15
CA ARG A 46 -12.99 7.21 -4.94
C ARG A 46 -11.95 6.13 -5.13
N TYR A 47 -11.99 5.12 -4.27
CA TYR A 47 -11.16 3.93 -4.40
C TYR A 47 -11.97 2.83 -5.10
N GLY A 48 -11.38 2.17 -6.08
CA GLY A 48 -12.02 1.10 -6.84
C GLY A 48 -11.14 -0.14 -6.97
N TYR A 49 -11.78 -1.30 -7.04
CA TYR A 49 -11.12 -2.59 -7.25
C TYR A 49 -11.20 -2.96 -8.74
N PRO A 50 -10.06 -3.27 -9.41
CA PRO A 50 -10.07 -3.73 -10.79
C PRO A 50 -10.78 -5.09 -10.93
N ARG A 51 -11.48 -5.30 -12.04
CA ARG A 51 -12.14 -6.59 -12.36
C ARG A 51 -11.14 -7.74 -12.49
N GLU A 52 -9.94 -7.45 -12.93
CA GLU A 52 -8.84 -8.39 -13.11
C GLU A 52 -8.25 -8.88 -11.78
N GLY A 53 -8.62 -8.24 -10.69
CA GLY A 53 -8.08 -8.49 -9.35
C GLY A 53 -7.11 -7.41 -8.90
N TYR A 54 -6.61 -7.55 -7.69
CA TYR A 54 -5.69 -6.61 -7.07
C TYR A 54 -4.57 -7.33 -6.32
N SER A 55 -3.47 -6.62 -6.11
CA SER A 55 -2.32 -7.14 -5.37
C SER A 55 -2.59 -7.15 -3.88
N LEU A 56 -2.35 -8.29 -3.25
CA LEU A 56 -2.17 -8.38 -1.80
C LEU A 56 -0.70 -8.27 -1.45
N TRP A 57 -0.40 -7.58 -0.37
CA TRP A 57 0.95 -7.40 0.16
C TRP A 57 0.91 -7.25 1.68
N ALA A 58 2.03 -7.52 2.32
CA ALA A 58 2.21 -7.30 3.74
C ALA A 58 3.64 -6.82 3.98
N ASP A 59 3.76 -5.73 4.73
CA ASP A 59 5.04 -5.29 5.26
C ASP A 59 5.32 -6.02 6.56
N ALA A 60 6.58 -6.42 6.75
CA ALA A 60 7.02 -7.11 7.95
C ALA A 60 8.29 -6.46 8.49
N VAL A 61 8.35 -6.31 9.81
CA VAL A 61 9.59 -5.98 10.50
C VAL A 61 10.36 -7.26 10.73
N VAL A 62 11.60 -7.30 10.27
CA VAL A 62 12.46 -8.49 10.35
C VAL A 62 13.77 -8.18 11.07
N LEU A 63 14.26 -9.15 11.83
CA LEU A 63 15.60 -9.11 12.43
C LEU A 63 16.58 -9.80 11.49
N LEU A 64 17.61 -9.09 11.06
CA LEU A 64 18.64 -9.66 10.20
C LEU A 64 19.51 -10.66 10.99
N LYS A 65 19.98 -11.71 10.31
CA LYS A 65 20.78 -12.79 10.93
C LYS A 65 22.01 -12.29 11.69
N ASP A 66 22.68 -11.28 11.13
CA ASP A 66 23.93 -10.75 11.69
C ASP A 66 23.72 -9.43 12.45
N ALA A 67 22.49 -9.14 12.91
CA ALA A 67 22.19 -7.97 13.70
C ALA A 67 22.97 -7.99 15.02
N LYS A 68 23.58 -6.86 15.39
CA LYS A 68 24.39 -6.74 16.61
C LYS A 68 23.52 -6.38 17.84
N ASN A 69 22.49 -5.56 17.64
CA ASN A 69 21.61 -5.04 18.69
C ASN A 69 20.29 -5.82 18.72
N VAL A 70 20.39 -7.15 18.95
CA VAL A 70 19.23 -8.08 18.85
C VAL A 70 18.16 -7.77 19.88
N GLU A 71 18.52 -7.52 21.13
CA GLU A 71 17.56 -7.31 22.21
C GLU A 71 16.87 -5.95 22.10
N GLU A 72 17.59 -4.92 21.68
CA GLU A 72 17.01 -3.61 21.38
C GLU A 72 16.04 -3.68 20.19
N ALA A 73 16.42 -4.43 19.14
CA ALA A 73 15.54 -4.65 18.00
C ALA A 73 14.25 -5.40 18.41
N LYS A 74 14.33 -6.43 19.24
CA LYS A 74 13.15 -7.13 19.77
C LYS A 74 12.30 -6.21 20.64
N THR A 75 12.92 -5.38 21.46
CA THR A 75 12.21 -4.37 22.28
C THR A 75 11.43 -3.41 21.39
N PHE A 76 12.05 -2.90 20.32
CA PHE A 76 11.39 -2.06 19.32
C PHE A 76 10.23 -2.81 18.63
N MET A 77 10.46 -4.05 18.18
CA MET A 77 9.42 -4.86 17.54
C MET A 77 8.22 -5.07 18.48
N ASN A 78 8.46 -5.40 19.75
CA ASN A 78 7.40 -5.54 20.74
C ASN A 78 6.66 -4.23 20.97
N PHE A 79 7.37 -3.10 21.00
CA PHE A 79 6.77 -1.77 21.15
C PHE A 79 5.80 -1.46 20.01
N ILE A 80 6.22 -1.62 18.75
CA ILE A 80 5.35 -1.32 17.59
C ILE A 80 4.20 -2.31 17.41
N MET A 81 4.32 -3.55 17.97
CA MET A 81 3.26 -4.55 17.95
C MET A 81 2.28 -4.42 19.15
N ALA A 82 2.53 -3.55 20.11
CA ALA A 82 1.52 -3.27 21.12
C ALA A 82 0.25 -2.71 20.45
N PRO A 83 -0.96 -3.18 20.82
CA PRO A 83 -2.20 -2.81 20.11
C PRO A 83 -2.41 -1.30 19.98
N GLU A 84 -2.08 -0.54 21.00
CA GLU A 84 -2.15 0.92 20.99
C GLU A 84 -1.23 1.53 19.92
N ASN A 85 0.04 1.11 19.91
CA ASN A 85 1.03 1.63 18.96
C ASN A 85 0.72 1.19 17.54
N ALA A 86 0.30 -0.06 17.33
CA ALA A 86 -0.13 -0.55 16.03
C ALA A 86 -1.36 0.22 15.49
N GLY A 87 -2.32 0.54 16.37
CA GLY A 87 -3.46 1.37 16.03
C GLY A 87 -3.07 2.79 15.62
N LEU A 88 -2.13 3.42 16.36
CA LEU A 88 -1.61 4.74 16.02
C LEU A 88 -0.85 4.75 14.68
N ILE A 89 -0.06 3.71 14.40
CA ILE A 89 0.62 3.55 13.11
C ILE A 89 -0.41 3.45 11.97
N SER A 90 -1.46 2.62 12.15
CA SER A 90 -2.55 2.52 11.18
C SER A 90 -3.31 3.83 11.00
N ALA A 91 -3.58 4.56 12.08
CA ALA A 91 -4.22 5.86 12.03
C ALA A 91 -3.44 6.88 11.22
N PHE A 92 -2.11 6.88 11.34
CA PHE A 92 -1.22 7.74 10.56
C PHE A 92 -1.13 7.31 9.09
N ALA A 93 -0.85 6.04 8.85
CA ALA A 93 -0.56 5.52 7.51
C ALA A 93 -1.81 5.20 6.69
N ARG A 94 -2.96 5.01 7.36
CA ARG A 94 -4.25 4.61 6.77
C ARG A 94 -4.22 3.23 6.12
N TYR A 95 -3.40 2.32 6.66
CA TYR A 95 -3.37 0.91 6.30
C TYR A 95 -3.92 0.04 7.43
N ALA A 96 -4.47 -1.11 7.06
CA ALA A 96 -4.77 -2.16 8.03
C ALA A 96 -3.48 -2.69 8.66
N ASN A 97 -3.61 -3.27 9.86
CA ASN A 97 -2.57 -4.07 10.50
C ASN A 97 -3.15 -5.41 10.97
N SER A 98 -2.30 -6.34 11.38
CA SER A 98 -2.69 -7.68 11.82
C SER A 98 -2.66 -7.86 13.35
N ILE A 99 -2.56 -6.78 14.13
CA ILE A 99 -2.49 -6.84 15.58
C ILE A 99 -3.90 -6.80 16.17
N VAL A 100 -4.31 -7.89 16.79
CA VAL A 100 -5.62 -8.03 17.44
C VAL A 100 -5.74 -7.02 18.58
N GLY A 101 -6.86 -6.31 18.65
CA GLY A 101 -7.13 -5.28 19.65
C GLY A 101 -6.67 -3.89 19.28
N SER A 102 -5.94 -3.74 18.17
CA SER A 102 -5.49 -2.42 17.66
C SER A 102 -6.63 -1.59 17.10
N GLU A 103 -7.73 -2.21 16.69
CA GLU A 103 -8.92 -1.55 16.14
C GLU A 103 -9.52 -0.50 17.09
N LYS A 104 -9.34 -0.68 18.40
CA LYS A 104 -9.81 0.26 19.44
C LYS A 104 -9.09 1.60 19.42
N TYR A 105 -7.90 1.64 18.82
CA TYR A 105 -7.02 2.81 18.72
C TYR A 105 -6.96 3.39 17.30
N MET A 106 -7.74 2.82 16.39
CA MET A 106 -7.83 3.29 15.02
C MET A 106 -9.01 4.26 14.87
N PRO A 107 -8.94 5.25 13.95
CA PRO A 107 -10.06 6.11 13.63
C PRO A 107 -11.28 5.31 13.15
N GLU A 108 -12.46 5.70 13.60
CA GLU A 108 -13.72 5.02 13.26
C GLU A 108 -13.98 4.93 11.75
N ASP A 109 -13.56 5.95 10.99
CA ASP A 109 -13.70 6.00 9.54
C ASP A 109 -12.93 4.89 8.82
N MET A 110 -11.94 4.27 9.46
CA MET A 110 -11.20 3.12 8.92
C MET A 110 -11.98 1.82 8.99
N ALA A 111 -12.95 1.69 9.89
CA ALA A 111 -13.72 0.45 10.06
C ALA A 111 -14.62 0.10 8.85
N THR A 112 -14.95 1.07 8.01
CA THR A 112 -15.82 0.90 6.84
C THR A 112 -15.21 1.40 5.53
N ALA A 113 -14.02 2.00 5.59
CA ALA A 113 -13.36 2.53 4.40
C ALA A 113 -13.01 1.41 3.41
N PRO A 114 -13.42 1.51 2.13
CA PRO A 114 -13.12 0.47 1.13
C PRO A 114 -11.62 0.31 0.85
N GLU A 115 -10.81 1.29 1.19
CA GLU A 115 -9.35 1.20 1.12
C GLU A 115 -8.76 0.28 2.18
N VAL A 116 -9.45 0.08 3.31
CA VAL A 116 -8.99 -0.71 4.46
C VAL A 116 -9.74 -2.02 4.57
N VAL A 117 -11.07 -1.96 4.43
CA VAL A 117 -11.96 -3.12 4.52
C VAL A 117 -12.41 -3.49 3.10
N VAL A 118 -11.87 -4.60 2.60
CA VAL A 118 -12.22 -5.10 1.27
C VAL A 118 -13.69 -5.48 1.22
N PRO A 119 -14.50 -4.92 0.29
CA PRO A 119 -15.89 -5.35 0.13
C PRO A 119 -15.99 -6.85 -0.20
N ALA A 120 -17.05 -7.50 0.29
CA ALA A 120 -17.21 -8.96 0.25
C ALA A 120 -17.08 -9.53 -1.18
N GLU A 121 -17.61 -8.82 -2.17
CA GLU A 121 -17.56 -9.20 -3.58
C GLU A 121 -16.14 -9.23 -4.19
N PHE A 122 -15.17 -8.54 -3.56
CA PHE A 122 -13.79 -8.47 -4.04
C PHE A 122 -12.80 -9.34 -3.26
N ILE A 123 -13.18 -9.93 -2.12
CA ILE A 123 -12.28 -10.71 -1.25
C ILE A 123 -11.54 -11.80 -2.04
N GLY A 124 -12.24 -12.51 -2.93
CA GLY A 124 -11.65 -13.59 -3.74
C GLY A 124 -10.76 -13.12 -4.90
N ALA A 125 -10.74 -11.84 -5.22
CA ALA A 125 -9.97 -11.28 -6.34
C ALA A 125 -8.55 -10.85 -5.96
N GLY A 126 -8.23 -10.79 -4.67
CA GLY A 126 -6.90 -10.44 -4.16
C GLY A 126 -5.89 -11.58 -4.36
N LYS A 127 -4.67 -11.24 -4.81
CA LYS A 127 -3.59 -12.22 -5.05
C LYS A 127 -2.26 -11.72 -4.53
N PHE A 128 -1.53 -12.59 -3.81
CA PHE A 128 -0.11 -12.38 -3.54
C PHE A 128 0.71 -12.73 -4.79
N TYR A 129 1.69 -11.91 -5.10
CA TYR A 129 2.63 -12.23 -6.17
C TYR A 129 3.67 -13.23 -5.67
N PRO A 130 3.96 -14.29 -6.43
CA PRO A 130 5.05 -15.19 -6.11
C PRO A 130 6.40 -14.50 -6.31
N THR A 131 7.42 -15.03 -5.63
CA THR A 131 8.79 -14.61 -5.88
C THR A 131 9.18 -14.95 -7.32
N CYS A 132 9.67 -13.95 -8.05
CA CYS A 132 10.10 -14.12 -9.44
C CYS A 132 11.46 -14.82 -9.51
N SER A 133 11.64 -15.70 -10.52
CA SER A 133 12.96 -16.23 -10.85
C SER A 133 13.90 -15.10 -11.32
N PRO A 134 15.24 -15.32 -11.27
CA PRO A 134 16.21 -14.33 -11.75
C PRO A 134 15.97 -13.90 -13.21
N GLU A 135 15.51 -14.81 -14.07
CA GLU A 135 15.19 -14.53 -15.48
C GLU A 135 14.00 -13.56 -15.59
N VAL A 136 12.94 -13.80 -14.81
CA VAL A 136 11.77 -12.92 -14.77
C VAL A 136 12.14 -11.55 -14.21
N GLN A 137 12.98 -11.50 -13.16
CA GLN A 137 13.47 -10.24 -12.61
C GLN A 137 14.25 -9.40 -13.64
N LYS A 138 15.08 -10.04 -14.49
CA LYS A 138 15.76 -9.35 -15.60
C LYS A 138 14.78 -8.72 -16.59
N ILE A 139 13.69 -9.43 -16.91
CA ILE A 139 12.63 -8.90 -17.79
C ILE A 139 11.96 -7.68 -17.15
N TYR A 140 11.60 -7.76 -15.86
CA TYR A 140 11.04 -6.60 -15.13
C TYR A 140 11.98 -5.41 -15.12
N THR A 141 13.26 -5.63 -14.82
CA THR A 141 14.27 -4.57 -14.82
C THR A 141 14.41 -3.92 -16.20
N ALA A 142 14.44 -4.70 -17.27
CA ALA A 142 14.53 -4.18 -18.64
C ALA A 142 13.30 -3.33 -18.99
N ILE A 143 12.08 -3.80 -18.70
CA ILE A 143 10.84 -3.06 -18.93
C ILE A 143 10.84 -1.76 -18.12
N TRP A 144 11.22 -1.82 -16.84
CA TRP A 144 11.26 -0.66 -15.97
C TRP A 144 12.26 0.39 -16.45
N THR A 145 13.46 -0.03 -16.86
CA THR A 145 14.47 0.86 -17.44
C THR A 145 13.96 1.56 -18.68
N GLU A 146 13.23 0.84 -19.55
CA GLU A 146 12.65 1.44 -20.74
C GLU A 146 11.52 2.44 -20.41
N LEU A 147 10.71 2.14 -19.40
CA LEU A 147 9.67 3.05 -18.92
C LEU A 147 10.22 4.35 -18.32
N GLN A 148 11.43 4.34 -17.79
CA GLN A 148 12.06 5.52 -17.20
C GLN A 148 12.75 6.45 -18.21
N LYS A 149 12.99 6.01 -19.43
CA LYS A 149 13.52 6.87 -20.52
C LYS A 149 12.46 7.86 -21.00
#